data_55f1c4db3cae2637c50f34129fc181c9
#
_entry.id   55f1c4db3cae2637c50f34129fc181c9
#
_cell.length_a   1.000
_cell.length_b   1.000
_cell.length_c   1.000
_cell.angle_alpha   90.00
_cell.angle_beta   90.00
_cell.angle_gamma   90.00
#
_symmetry.space_group_name_H-M   'P 1'
#
loop_
_entity.id
_entity.type
_entity.pdbx_description
1 polymer ?
#
loop_
_entity_poly.entity_id
_entity_poly.type
_entity_poly.pdbx_seq_one_letter_code
_entity_poly.pdbx_strand_id
1 'polypeptide(L)'
;MESYSFKNVDFTYPEGEKKALRNISFTVQQGEFVILCGPSGCGKSTLLRHLKSCLTPHGLFSGEIRYQGTLLSELSQREQAQQIGYVLQSPENQVVTDKVWHELAFGLESLGYDTPTIRRRVAEIAAFFGIENWFYKNVTELSGGQ
;
A
#
# COMPACT_ATOMS: atom_id res chain seq x y z
N MET A 1 -6.68 7.17 18.00
CA MET A 1 -7.69 7.06 16.91
C MET A 1 -7.33 5.82 16.09
N GLU A 2 -8.33 4.97 15.81
CA GLU A 2 -8.10 3.76 15.03
C GLU A 2 -7.76 4.10 13.57
N SER A 3 -6.64 3.57 13.08
CA SER A 3 -6.25 3.66 11.68
C SER A 3 -6.91 2.57 10.87
N TYR A 4 -6.78 1.31 11.33
CA TYR A 4 -7.46 0.16 10.75
C TYR A 4 -8.21 -0.65 11.82
N SER A 5 -9.34 -1.23 11.43
CA SER A 5 -10.10 -2.18 12.22
C SER A 5 -10.55 -3.34 11.35
N PHE A 6 -10.21 -4.55 11.78
CA PHE A 6 -10.66 -5.82 11.19
C PHE A 6 -11.63 -6.48 12.17
N LYS A 7 -12.78 -6.94 11.68
CA LYS A 7 -13.79 -7.60 12.48
C LYS A 7 -14.30 -8.86 11.80
N ASN A 8 -14.00 -10.01 12.43
CA ASN A 8 -14.43 -11.35 11.99
C ASN A 8 -14.13 -11.60 10.50
N VAL A 9 -12.94 -11.22 10.03
CA VAL A 9 -12.57 -11.33 8.62
C VAL A 9 -12.18 -12.77 8.29
N ASP A 10 -12.91 -13.35 7.35
CA ASP A 10 -12.62 -14.63 6.71
C ASP A 10 -12.34 -14.40 5.23
N PHE A 11 -11.43 -15.18 4.66
CA PHE A 11 -11.17 -15.17 3.23
C PHE A 11 -10.74 -16.54 2.72
N THR A 12 -11.30 -16.94 1.57
CA THR A 12 -10.98 -18.18 0.86
C THR A 12 -10.74 -17.90 -0.60
N TYR A 13 -9.62 -18.37 -1.16
CA TYR A 13 -9.36 -18.31 -2.59
C TYR A 13 -10.32 -19.22 -3.37
N PRO A 14 -10.67 -18.91 -4.66
CA PRO A 14 -11.68 -19.68 -5.42
C PRO A 14 -11.35 -21.16 -5.56
N GLU A 15 -10.07 -21.49 -5.72
CA GLU A 15 -9.59 -22.87 -5.87
C GLU A 15 -9.16 -23.49 -4.53
N GLY A 16 -9.33 -22.78 -3.42
CA GLY A 16 -8.88 -23.19 -2.10
C GLY A 16 -9.98 -23.85 -1.29
N GLU A 17 -9.75 -25.08 -0.82
CA GLU A 17 -10.63 -25.71 0.16
C GLU A 17 -10.51 -25.13 1.57
N LYS A 18 -9.41 -24.41 1.85
CA LYS A 18 -9.09 -23.88 3.18
C LYS A 18 -9.13 -22.35 3.17
N LYS A 19 -9.70 -21.80 4.25
CA LYS A 19 -9.66 -20.36 4.48
C LYS A 19 -8.21 -19.89 4.64
N ALA A 20 -7.80 -18.89 3.83
CA ALA A 20 -6.51 -18.22 3.96
C ALA A 20 -6.49 -17.24 5.16
N LEU A 21 -7.65 -16.63 5.47
CA LEU A 21 -7.88 -15.86 6.69
C LEU A 21 -9.04 -16.49 7.44
N ARG A 22 -8.92 -16.58 8.78
CA ARG A 22 -9.92 -17.23 9.62
C ARG A 22 -10.22 -16.36 10.84
N ASN A 23 -11.42 -15.79 10.88
CA ASN A 23 -11.93 -15.00 11.98
C ASN A 23 -10.92 -13.96 12.51
N ILE A 24 -10.31 -13.23 11.58
CA ILE A 24 -9.30 -12.23 11.91
C ILE A 24 -9.98 -10.99 12.48
N SER A 25 -9.62 -10.63 13.71
CA SER A 25 -10.11 -9.43 14.39
C SER A 25 -8.98 -8.76 15.13
N PHE A 26 -8.66 -7.51 14.76
CA PHE A 26 -7.68 -6.66 15.43
C PHE A 26 -7.88 -5.21 15.03
N THR A 27 -7.23 -4.31 15.76
CA THR A 27 -7.18 -2.88 15.44
C THR A 27 -5.73 -2.40 15.37
N VAL A 28 -5.48 -1.42 14.52
CA VAL A 28 -4.21 -0.70 14.43
C VAL A 28 -4.48 0.77 14.74
N GLN A 29 -3.76 1.32 15.70
CA GLN A 29 -3.91 2.73 16.08
C GLN A 29 -3.09 3.64 15.17
N GLN A 30 -3.47 4.90 15.11
CA GLN A 30 -2.70 5.91 14.38
C GLN A 30 -1.30 6.06 15.00
N GLY A 31 -0.26 6.07 14.15
CA GLY A 31 1.14 6.16 14.57
C GLY A 31 1.73 4.84 15.10
N GLU A 32 0.96 3.76 15.11
CA GLU A 32 1.43 2.46 15.55
C GLU A 32 2.27 1.78 14.46
N PHE A 33 3.37 1.13 14.86
CA PHE A 33 4.20 0.27 14.03
C PHE A 33 3.90 -1.19 14.35
N VAL A 34 3.32 -1.91 13.39
CA VAL A 34 2.88 -3.30 13.57
C VAL A 34 3.72 -4.26 12.73
N ILE A 35 4.24 -5.32 13.35
CA ILE A 35 4.96 -6.39 12.67
C ILE A 35 4.07 -7.62 12.55
N LEU A 36 3.85 -8.10 11.32
CA LEU A 36 3.10 -9.31 11.04
C LEU A 36 4.06 -10.49 10.81
N CYS A 37 4.19 -11.38 11.80
CA CYS A 37 5.08 -12.53 11.77
C CYS A 37 4.32 -13.85 11.56
N GLY A 38 5.01 -14.85 11.01
CA GLY A 38 4.48 -16.20 10.84
C GLY A 38 5.15 -16.96 9.70
N PRO A 39 4.95 -18.28 9.59
CA PRO A 39 5.55 -19.11 8.54
C PRO A 39 5.07 -18.71 7.14
N SER A 40 5.79 -19.17 6.11
CA SER A 40 5.36 -18.97 4.72
C SER A 40 4.01 -19.64 4.49
N GLY A 41 3.13 -18.98 3.71
CA GLY A 41 1.80 -19.50 3.38
C GLY A 41 0.73 -19.32 4.46
N CYS A 42 1.03 -18.71 5.64
CA CYS A 42 0.02 -18.52 6.70
C CYS A 42 -0.97 -17.36 6.49
N GLY A 43 -0.96 -16.71 5.32
CA GLY A 43 -1.94 -15.68 4.99
C GLY A 43 -1.47 -14.21 5.18
N LYS A 44 -0.21 -13.94 5.57
CA LYS A 44 0.29 -12.57 5.78
C LYS A 44 0.09 -11.64 4.59
N SER A 45 0.54 -12.07 3.41
CA SER A 45 0.37 -11.28 2.18
C SER A 45 -1.09 -11.13 1.78
N THR A 46 -1.91 -12.14 2.04
CA THR A 46 -3.36 -12.08 1.84
C THR A 46 -3.97 -11.02 2.76
N LEU A 47 -3.61 -11.01 4.03
CA LEU A 47 -4.09 -10.01 4.99
C LEU A 47 -3.68 -8.59 4.59
N LEU A 48 -2.40 -8.39 4.23
CA LEU A 48 -1.90 -7.09 3.80
C LEU A 48 -2.61 -6.57 2.54
N ARG A 49 -2.91 -7.45 1.58
CA ARG A 49 -3.65 -7.06 0.37
C ARG A 49 -5.08 -6.61 0.66
N HIS A 50 -5.70 -7.08 1.73
CA HIS A 50 -7.04 -6.64 2.16
C HIS A 50 -7.05 -5.24 2.80
N LEU A 51 -5.88 -4.64 3.08
CA LEU A 51 -5.79 -3.25 3.55
C LEU A 51 -6.06 -2.21 2.44
N LYS A 52 -6.09 -2.62 1.17
CA LYS A 52 -6.34 -1.73 0.03
C LYS A 52 -7.19 -2.45 -1.02
N SER A 53 -8.38 -1.96 -1.31
CA SER A 53 -9.37 -2.69 -2.11
C SER A 53 -8.90 -3.05 -3.52
N CYS A 54 -8.09 -2.22 -4.17
CA CYS A 54 -7.54 -2.54 -5.49
C CYS A 54 -6.52 -3.69 -5.50
N LEU A 55 -6.04 -4.11 -4.33
CA LEU A 55 -5.10 -5.22 -4.16
C LEU A 55 -5.78 -6.47 -3.59
N THR A 56 -7.03 -6.36 -3.15
CA THR A 56 -7.79 -7.47 -2.58
C THR A 56 -7.90 -8.61 -3.60
N PRO A 57 -7.46 -9.82 -3.24
CA PRO A 57 -7.56 -10.97 -4.16
C PRO A 57 -9.02 -11.34 -4.42
N HIS A 58 -9.28 -11.93 -5.58
CA HIS A 58 -10.58 -12.51 -5.87
C HIS A 58 -10.83 -13.74 -4.98
N GLY A 59 -12.03 -13.87 -4.44
CA GLY A 59 -12.39 -15.00 -3.56
C GLY A 59 -13.63 -14.74 -2.71
N LEU A 60 -13.91 -15.64 -1.79
CA LEU A 60 -15.01 -15.52 -0.85
C LEU A 60 -14.53 -14.76 0.40
N PHE A 61 -15.10 -13.59 0.59
CA PHE A 61 -14.81 -12.68 1.71
C PHE A 61 -16.01 -12.54 2.62
N SER A 62 -15.79 -12.49 3.94
CA SER A 62 -16.76 -12.08 4.92
C SER A 62 -16.10 -11.31 6.06
N GLY A 63 -16.90 -10.57 6.83
CA GLY A 63 -16.42 -9.67 7.88
C GLY A 63 -16.34 -8.23 7.44
N GLU A 64 -15.73 -7.38 8.27
CA GLU A 64 -15.62 -5.94 8.03
C GLU A 64 -14.17 -5.49 8.14
N ILE A 65 -13.76 -4.60 7.23
CA ILE A 65 -12.50 -3.88 7.30
C ILE A 65 -12.82 -2.39 7.23
N ARG A 66 -12.35 -1.63 8.21
CA ARG A 66 -12.53 -0.19 8.29
C ARG A 66 -11.19 0.53 8.29
N TYR A 67 -11.14 1.64 7.60
CA TYR A 67 -10.06 2.60 7.64
C TYR A 67 -10.58 3.92 8.22
N GLN A 68 -9.99 4.36 9.32
CA GLN A 68 -10.42 5.57 10.05
C GLN A 68 -11.94 5.62 10.34
N GLY A 69 -12.52 4.47 10.69
CA GLY A 69 -13.94 4.32 11.01
C GLY A 69 -14.88 4.10 9.82
N THR A 70 -14.44 4.37 8.58
CA THR A 70 -15.22 4.15 7.35
C THR A 70 -14.97 2.75 6.80
N LEU A 71 -15.98 2.06 6.28
CA LEU A 71 -15.78 0.78 5.58
C LEU A 71 -14.84 0.97 4.40
N LEU A 72 -13.83 0.11 4.29
CA LEU A 72 -12.83 0.21 3.21
C LEU A 72 -13.48 0.12 1.81
N SER A 73 -14.58 -0.61 1.68
CA SER A 73 -15.37 -0.74 0.45
C SER A 73 -16.13 0.53 0.07
N GLU A 74 -16.38 1.44 1.01
CA GLU A 74 -17.06 2.71 0.79
C GLU A 74 -16.10 3.82 0.36
N LEU A 75 -14.80 3.66 0.64
CA LEU A 75 -13.77 4.60 0.20
C LEU A 75 -13.52 4.46 -1.29
N SER A 76 -13.55 5.57 -2.02
CA SER A 76 -13.20 5.61 -3.43
C SER A 76 -11.74 5.16 -3.65
N GLN A 77 -11.44 4.64 -4.84
CA GLN A 77 -10.06 4.29 -5.20
C GLN A 77 -9.10 5.48 -5.09
N ARG A 78 -9.58 6.70 -5.38
CA ARG A 78 -8.80 7.93 -5.27
C ARG A 78 -8.44 8.24 -3.81
N GLU A 79 -9.38 8.16 -2.88
CA GLU A 79 -9.13 8.35 -1.45
C GLU A 79 -8.13 7.32 -0.93
N GLN A 80 -8.32 6.05 -1.28
CA GLN A 80 -7.38 4.99 -0.91
C GLN A 80 -5.99 5.21 -1.51
N ALA A 81 -5.88 5.69 -2.75
CA ALA A 81 -4.60 5.99 -3.38
C ALA A 81 -3.86 7.16 -2.70
N GLN A 82 -4.61 8.15 -2.19
CA GLN A 82 -4.05 9.31 -1.49
C GLN A 82 -3.61 9.01 -0.06
N GLN A 83 -4.29 8.08 0.62
CA GLN A 83 -4.14 7.87 2.06
C GLN A 83 -3.43 6.56 2.42
N ILE A 84 -3.43 5.56 1.54
CA ILE A 84 -2.92 4.22 1.80
C ILE A 84 -1.76 3.92 0.85
N GLY A 85 -0.53 4.01 1.34
CA GLY A 85 0.65 3.54 0.63
C GLY A 85 0.77 2.01 0.74
N TYR A 86 1.26 1.36 -0.32
CA TYR A 86 1.51 -0.07 -0.33
C TYR A 86 2.78 -0.38 -1.12
N VAL A 87 3.68 -1.17 -0.53
CA VAL A 87 4.89 -1.67 -1.18
C VAL A 87 4.71 -3.16 -1.45
N LEU A 88 4.85 -3.58 -2.71
CA LEU A 88 4.76 -4.99 -3.10
C LEU A 88 5.96 -5.79 -2.57
N GLN A 89 5.83 -7.12 -2.58
CA GLN A 89 6.91 -8.02 -2.19
C GLN A 89 8.15 -7.88 -3.07
N SER A 90 7.99 -7.52 -4.34
CA SER A 90 9.04 -7.18 -5.30
C SER A 90 8.86 -5.73 -5.72
N PRO A 91 9.45 -4.76 -4.98
CA PRO A 91 9.25 -3.32 -5.23
C PRO A 91 9.69 -2.89 -6.62
N GLU A 92 10.71 -3.55 -7.18
CA GLU A 92 11.21 -3.33 -8.54
C GLU A 92 10.12 -3.49 -9.61
N ASN A 93 9.11 -4.32 -9.36
CA ASN A 93 7.96 -4.49 -10.25
C ASN A 93 6.90 -3.38 -10.13
N GLN A 94 7.05 -2.47 -9.16
CA GLN A 94 6.17 -1.31 -9.02
C GLN A 94 6.68 -0.07 -9.75
N VAL A 95 7.97 -0.07 -10.11
CA VAL A 95 8.60 1.04 -10.84
C VAL A 95 7.99 1.13 -12.24
N VAL A 96 7.47 2.30 -12.58
CA VAL A 96 6.77 2.57 -13.85
C VAL A 96 7.60 3.44 -14.77
N THR A 97 8.43 4.31 -14.20
CA THR A 97 9.21 5.29 -14.95
C THR A 97 10.72 4.96 -14.94
N ASP A 98 11.47 5.60 -15.81
CA ASP A 98 12.91 5.38 -15.94
C ASP A 98 13.77 6.26 -15.03
N LYS A 99 13.25 7.43 -14.61
CA LYS A 99 13.96 8.40 -13.79
C LYS A 99 13.43 8.48 -12.36
N VAL A 100 14.32 8.66 -11.40
CA VAL A 100 13.97 8.78 -9.98
C VAL A 100 12.96 9.90 -9.74
N TRP A 101 13.21 11.10 -10.26
CA TRP A 101 12.28 12.23 -10.06
C TRP A 101 10.89 11.97 -10.65
N HIS A 102 10.83 11.27 -11.78
CA HIS A 102 9.56 10.96 -12.45
C HIS A 102 8.78 9.89 -11.68
N GLU A 103 9.48 8.90 -11.14
CA GLU A 103 8.87 7.89 -10.26
C GLU A 103 8.26 8.54 -9.00
N LEU A 104 8.96 9.50 -8.39
CA LEU A 104 8.42 10.30 -7.27
C LEU A 104 7.20 11.15 -7.68
N ALA A 105 7.18 11.65 -8.90
CA ALA A 105 6.08 12.48 -9.43
C ALA A 105 4.88 11.66 -9.87
N PHE A 106 5.09 10.45 -10.35
CA PHE A 106 4.09 9.61 -11.04
C PHE A 106 2.78 9.44 -10.26
N GLY A 107 2.86 9.18 -8.95
CA GLY A 107 1.67 9.04 -8.11
C GLY A 107 0.85 10.33 -8.01
N LEU A 108 1.52 11.48 -7.93
CA LEU A 108 0.87 12.79 -7.87
C LEU A 108 0.26 13.18 -9.21
N GLU A 109 0.95 12.88 -10.31
CA GLU A 109 0.45 13.07 -11.68
C GLU A 109 -0.80 12.24 -11.92
N SER A 110 -0.78 10.97 -11.53
CA SER A 110 -1.91 10.05 -11.64
C SER A 110 -3.13 10.52 -10.82
N LEU A 111 -2.91 11.21 -9.72
CA LEU A 111 -3.96 11.82 -8.90
C LEU A 111 -4.42 13.19 -9.43
N GLY A 112 -3.78 13.72 -10.49
CA GLY A 112 -4.16 14.96 -11.13
C GLY A 112 -3.79 16.22 -10.34
N TYR A 113 -2.70 16.18 -9.57
CA TYR A 113 -2.16 17.39 -8.94
C TYR A 113 -1.56 18.33 -10.00
N ASP A 114 -1.60 19.64 -9.73
CA ASP A 114 -0.98 20.65 -10.59
C ASP A 114 0.56 20.61 -10.53
N THR A 115 1.20 20.98 -11.62
CA THR A 115 2.66 20.95 -11.77
C THR A 115 3.43 21.67 -10.65
N PRO A 116 3.06 22.87 -10.19
CA PRO A 116 3.73 23.52 -9.07
C PRO A 116 3.68 22.69 -7.76
N THR A 117 2.53 22.09 -7.46
CA THR A 117 2.35 21.22 -6.28
C THR A 117 3.20 19.96 -6.40
N ILE A 118 3.23 19.32 -7.58
CA ILE A 118 4.07 18.14 -7.83
C ILE A 118 5.53 18.47 -7.60
N ARG A 119 6.04 19.54 -8.24
CA ARG A 119 7.45 19.95 -8.09
C ARG A 119 7.85 20.19 -6.65
N ARG A 120 7.01 20.89 -5.89
CA ARG A 120 7.26 21.17 -4.48
C ARG A 120 7.32 19.87 -3.67
N ARG A 121 6.32 18.99 -3.79
CA ARG A 121 6.24 17.74 -3.03
C ARG A 121 7.37 16.77 -3.38
N VAL A 122 7.74 16.69 -4.66
CA VAL A 122 8.86 15.85 -5.10
C VAL A 122 10.18 16.37 -4.54
N ALA A 123 10.39 17.68 -4.53
CA ALA A 123 11.58 18.27 -3.91
C ALA A 123 11.62 18.05 -2.40
N GLU A 124 10.49 18.24 -1.71
CA GLU A 124 10.35 18.00 -0.26
C GLU A 124 10.71 16.55 0.09
N ILE A 125 10.19 15.56 -0.64
CA ILE A 125 10.46 14.15 -0.35
C ILE A 125 11.90 13.76 -0.70
N ALA A 126 12.45 14.28 -1.80
CA ALA A 126 13.84 14.05 -2.19
C ALA A 126 14.80 14.58 -1.12
N ALA A 127 14.56 15.78 -0.61
CA ALA A 127 15.34 16.37 0.49
C ALA A 127 15.16 15.58 1.80
N PHE A 128 13.95 15.15 2.12
CA PHE A 128 13.67 14.39 3.33
C PHE A 128 14.46 13.05 3.38
N PHE A 129 14.56 12.36 2.24
CA PHE A 129 15.32 11.11 2.13
C PHE A 129 16.80 11.31 1.78
N GLY A 130 17.25 12.53 1.49
CA GLY A 130 18.63 12.83 1.09
C GLY A 130 19.01 12.23 -0.27
N ILE A 131 18.07 12.14 -1.19
CA ILE A 131 18.22 11.51 -2.51
C ILE A 131 18.34 12.51 -3.67
N GLU A 132 18.63 13.79 -3.38
CA GLU A 132 18.75 14.85 -4.39
C GLU A 132 19.82 14.52 -5.43
N ASN A 133 20.91 13.86 -5.02
CA ASN A 133 22.00 13.45 -5.92
C ASN A 133 21.59 12.34 -6.91
N TRP A 134 20.46 11.66 -6.64
CA TRP A 134 19.95 10.60 -7.51
C TRP A 134 18.80 11.06 -8.39
N PHE A 135 18.32 12.27 -8.19
CA PHE A 135 17.11 12.81 -8.79
C PHE A 135 17.01 12.59 -10.31
N TYR A 136 18.12 12.79 -11.03
CA TYR A 136 18.18 12.61 -12.48
C TYR A 136 18.74 11.25 -12.93
N LYS A 137 19.12 10.37 -12.00
CA LYS A 137 19.56 9.03 -12.35
C LYS A 137 18.42 8.16 -12.88
N ASN A 138 18.79 7.12 -13.65
CA ASN A 138 17.85 6.07 -13.96
C ASN A 138 17.60 5.23 -12.72
N VAL A 139 16.37 4.76 -12.52
CA VAL A 139 16.03 3.88 -11.39
C VAL A 139 16.85 2.60 -11.42
N THR A 140 17.19 2.09 -12.61
CA THR A 140 18.03 0.90 -12.81
C THR A 140 19.50 1.08 -12.39
N GLU A 141 19.95 2.30 -12.16
CA GLU A 141 21.31 2.58 -11.65
C GLU A 141 21.40 2.53 -10.12
N LEU A 142 20.25 2.38 -9.44
CA LEU A 142 20.17 2.29 -7.99
C LEU A 142 20.35 0.85 -7.51
N SER A 143 20.93 0.69 -6.33
CA SER A 143 20.98 -0.61 -5.65
C SER A 143 19.63 -0.91 -4.98
N GLY A 144 19.40 -2.18 -4.64
CA GLY A 144 18.15 -2.60 -3.99
C GLY A 144 17.86 -1.94 -2.64
N GLY A 145 18.87 -1.35 -1.99
CA GLY A 145 18.72 -0.58 -0.75
C GLY A 145 18.51 0.93 -0.97
N GLN A 146 18.70 1.41 -2.18
CA GLN A 146 18.49 2.81 -2.59
C GLN A 146 17.11 3.00 -3.16
#